data_0c39c1ea2204ab8adfd55dcffc62481f
#
_entry.id   0c39c1ea2204ab8adfd55dcffc62481f
#
_cell.length_a   1.000
_cell.length_b   1.000
_cell.length_c   1.000
_cell.angle_alpha   90.00
_cell.angle_beta   90.00
_cell.angle_gamma   90.00
#
_symmetry.space_group_name_H-M   'P 1'
#
loop_
_entity.id
_entity.type
_entity.pdbx_description
1 polymer ?
#
loop_
_entity_poly.entity_id
_entity_poly.type
_entity_poly.pdbx_seq_one_letter_code
_entity_poly.pdbx_strand_id
1 'polypeptide(L)'
;LQQKAFAYLHQSALDEYKEILKAQKDGVKFTGVSGSILQYLYLIAISGEQVPAANKAAYTYYLSKVGELLTSPSMDTKAIAAIVLDKAGRKKEAQEFVASLKEHLTKTDEQGMFFAFNENPYTWGGMQMQAHVDVMEALEQTGGNTDTVEEMKLWLLKQKQTQQWNSPVATADAVFALLMKGANLLDNQGDVRIVIANEVLETVSPSKTTVP
;
A
#
# COMPACT_ATOMS: atom_id res chain seq x y z
N LEU A 1 -10.95 22.16 3.84
CA LEU A 1 -9.68 21.70 4.41
C LEU A 1 -8.79 21.08 3.33
N GLN A 2 -9.31 20.13 2.54
CA GLN A 2 -8.58 19.40 1.49
C GLN A 2 -7.89 20.30 0.47
N GLN A 3 -8.59 21.29 -0.10
CA GLN A 3 -8.00 22.24 -1.07
C GLN A 3 -6.80 23.01 -0.50
N LYS A 4 -6.86 23.41 0.77
CA LYS A 4 -5.73 24.11 1.43
C LYS A 4 -4.55 23.15 1.61
N ALA A 5 -4.82 21.88 1.91
CA ALA A 5 -3.77 20.87 2.04
C ALA A 5 -3.06 20.62 0.70
N PHE A 6 -3.82 20.45 -0.40
CA PHE A 6 -3.21 20.30 -1.72
C PHE A 6 -2.45 21.55 -2.17
N ALA A 7 -2.98 22.77 -1.90
CA ALA A 7 -2.26 23.99 -2.21
C ALA A 7 -0.90 24.07 -1.48
N TYR A 8 -0.86 23.66 -0.21
CA TYR A 8 0.39 23.57 0.54
C TYR A 8 1.35 22.52 -0.05
N LEU A 9 0.85 21.32 -0.38
CA LEU A 9 1.67 20.25 -0.96
C LEU A 9 2.23 20.65 -2.33
N HIS A 10 1.43 21.29 -3.18
CA HIS A 10 1.89 21.82 -4.46
C HIS A 10 2.99 22.86 -4.27
N GLN A 11 2.83 23.78 -3.32
CA GLN A 11 3.83 24.80 -3.05
C GLN A 11 5.12 24.18 -2.52
N SER A 12 5.02 23.26 -1.55
CA SER A 12 6.17 22.56 -0.98
C SER A 12 6.96 21.79 -2.04
N ALA A 13 6.26 21.05 -2.90
CA ALA A 13 6.90 20.31 -3.99
C ALA A 13 7.59 21.25 -5.01
N LEU A 14 6.98 22.41 -5.30
CA LEU A 14 7.57 23.40 -6.18
C LEU A 14 8.83 24.02 -5.58
N ASP A 15 8.83 24.31 -4.29
CA ASP A 15 9.97 24.91 -3.62
C ASP A 15 11.15 23.93 -3.51
N GLU A 16 10.88 22.65 -3.18
CA GLU A 16 11.90 21.60 -3.23
C GLU A 16 12.49 21.47 -4.64
N TYR A 17 11.66 21.52 -5.69
CA TYR A 17 12.14 21.48 -7.07
C TYR A 17 13.08 22.63 -7.42
N LYS A 18 12.78 23.85 -6.97
CA LYS A 18 13.64 25.02 -7.19
C LYS A 18 15.01 24.86 -6.51
N GLU A 19 15.02 24.31 -5.29
CA GLU A 19 16.28 24.02 -4.59
C GLU A 19 17.10 22.91 -5.29
N ILE A 20 16.43 21.88 -5.81
CA ILE A 20 17.08 20.84 -6.63
C ILE A 20 17.74 21.47 -7.87
N LEU A 21 16.99 22.33 -8.61
CA LEU A 21 17.52 23.00 -9.80
C LEU A 21 18.71 23.89 -9.49
N LYS A 22 18.70 24.56 -8.34
CA LYS A 22 19.82 25.38 -7.86
C LYS A 22 21.05 24.50 -7.58
N ALA A 23 20.89 23.45 -6.78
CA ALA A 23 21.97 22.56 -6.44
C ALA A 23 22.54 21.81 -7.67
N GLN A 24 21.71 21.49 -8.67
CA GLN A 24 22.19 20.89 -9.93
C GLN A 24 23.09 21.85 -10.72
N LYS A 25 22.86 23.18 -10.67
CA LYS A 25 23.77 24.17 -11.27
C LYS A 25 25.13 24.16 -10.60
N ASP A 26 25.17 23.83 -9.31
CA ASP A 26 26.39 23.68 -8.52
C ASP A 26 27.03 22.28 -8.65
N GLY A 27 26.53 21.45 -9.59
CA GLY A 27 27.08 20.13 -9.91
C GLY A 27 26.57 18.98 -9.03
N VAL A 28 25.58 19.22 -8.14
CA VAL A 28 24.99 18.16 -7.30
C VAL A 28 24.09 17.27 -8.15
N LYS A 29 24.26 15.96 -8.04
CA LYS A 29 23.40 14.97 -8.68
C LYS A 29 22.37 14.44 -7.69
N PHE A 30 21.13 14.41 -8.09
CA PHE A 30 20.04 13.81 -7.32
C PHE A 30 19.59 12.50 -7.97
N THR A 31 19.41 11.47 -7.14
CA THR A 31 18.91 10.16 -7.53
C THR A 31 17.61 9.89 -6.78
N GLY A 32 16.60 9.38 -7.49
CA GLY A 32 15.29 9.12 -6.92
C GLY A 32 14.52 10.38 -6.56
N VAL A 33 13.61 10.22 -5.61
CA VAL A 33 12.82 11.31 -5.02
C VAL A 33 12.81 11.17 -3.50
N SER A 34 12.61 12.27 -2.77
CA SER A 34 12.45 12.24 -1.32
C SER A 34 11.15 11.52 -0.92
N GLY A 35 11.08 11.02 0.31
CA GLY A 35 9.86 10.37 0.83
C GLY A 35 8.65 11.31 0.80
N SER A 36 8.84 12.60 1.11
CA SER A 36 7.78 13.61 1.03
C SER A 36 7.26 13.82 -0.41
N ILE A 37 8.15 13.83 -1.38
CA ILE A 37 7.78 13.92 -2.80
C ILE A 37 7.10 12.64 -3.28
N LEU A 38 7.56 11.48 -2.87
CA LEU A 38 6.90 10.22 -3.22
C LEU A 38 5.47 10.18 -2.69
N GLN A 39 5.24 10.59 -1.44
CA GLN A 39 3.91 10.72 -0.85
C GLN A 39 3.05 11.76 -1.59
N TYR A 40 3.63 12.90 -1.98
CA TYR A 40 2.93 13.89 -2.80
C TYR A 40 2.48 13.29 -4.14
N LEU A 41 3.35 12.59 -4.86
CA LEU A 41 3.00 11.93 -6.12
C LEU A 41 1.91 10.87 -5.94
N TYR A 42 1.99 10.10 -4.85
CA TYR A 42 0.97 9.11 -4.49
C TYR A 42 -0.39 9.74 -4.24
N LEU A 43 -0.44 10.82 -3.43
CA LEU A 43 -1.69 11.52 -3.15
C LEU A 43 -2.33 12.10 -4.43
N ILE A 44 -1.53 12.66 -5.34
CA ILE A 44 -2.03 13.11 -6.66
C ILE A 44 -2.58 11.91 -7.46
N ALA A 45 -1.86 10.80 -7.46
CA ALA A 45 -2.22 9.62 -8.24
C ALA A 45 -3.55 8.97 -7.79
N ILE A 46 -3.80 8.91 -6.47
CA ILE A 46 -5.00 8.27 -5.93
C ILE A 46 -6.21 9.22 -5.83
N SER A 47 -5.98 10.52 -5.60
CA SER A 47 -7.07 11.50 -5.47
C SER A 47 -7.61 12.00 -6.80
N GLY A 48 -6.83 11.88 -7.88
CA GLY A 48 -7.15 12.48 -9.17
C GLY A 48 -7.04 14.01 -9.17
N GLU A 49 -6.37 14.60 -8.17
CA GLU A 49 -6.16 16.04 -8.07
C GLU A 49 -5.39 16.56 -9.29
N GLN A 50 -5.80 17.71 -9.80
CA GLN A 50 -5.18 18.32 -10.96
C GLN A 50 -3.88 19.05 -10.57
N VAL A 51 -2.80 18.71 -11.24
CA VAL A 51 -1.51 19.39 -11.04
C VAL A 51 -1.58 20.80 -11.63
N PRO A 52 -1.41 21.87 -10.83
CA PRO A 52 -1.41 23.24 -11.33
C PRO A 52 -0.37 23.47 -12.43
N ALA A 53 -0.64 24.37 -13.37
CA ALA A 53 0.26 24.67 -14.49
C ALA A 53 1.69 25.01 -14.00
N ALA A 54 1.82 25.77 -12.91
CA ALA A 54 3.10 26.14 -12.32
C ALA A 54 3.90 24.92 -11.80
N ASN A 55 3.22 23.83 -11.42
CA ASN A 55 3.84 22.62 -10.85
C ASN A 55 4.15 21.54 -11.89
N LYS A 56 3.69 21.69 -13.14
CA LYS A 56 3.83 20.63 -14.17
C LYS A 56 5.28 20.23 -14.41
N ALA A 57 6.20 21.19 -14.46
CA ALA A 57 7.62 20.90 -14.66
C ALA A 57 8.22 20.11 -13.49
N ALA A 58 7.91 20.50 -12.24
CA ALA A 58 8.32 19.79 -11.04
C ALA A 58 7.75 18.37 -11.00
N TYR A 59 6.44 18.24 -11.23
CA TYR A 59 5.76 16.94 -11.26
C TYR A 59 6.37 15.99 -12.30
N THR A 60 6.59 16.47 -13.53
CA THR A 60 7.21 15.66 -14.60
C THR A 60 8.63 15.24 -14.24
N TYR A 61 9.42 16.15 -13.67
CA TYR A 61 10.76 15.85 -13.19
C TYR A 61 10.74 14.75 -12.13
N TYR A 62 9.93 14.89 -11.08
CA TYR A 62 9.82 13.91 -10.02
C TYR A 62 9.35 12.54 -10.54
N LEU A 63 8.31 12.55 -11.37
CA LEU A 63 7.80 11.31 -11.96
C LEU A 63 8.88 10.58 -12.79
N SER A 64 9.76 11.31 -13.47
CA SER A 64 10.88 10.71 -14.21
C SER A 64 11.90 10.02 -13.31
N LYS A 65 11.96 10.38 -12.03
CA LYS A 65 12.89 9.86 -11.03
C LYS A 65 12.34 8.68 -10.20
N VAL A 66 11.03 8.42 -10.27
CA VAL A 66 10.41 7.34 -9.47
C VAL A 66 10.99 5.97 -9.82
N GLY A 67 11.30 5.70 -11.09
CA GLY A 67 11.89 4.44 -11.53
C GLY A 67 13.23 4.11 -10.87
N GLU A 68 13.99 5.13 -10.44
CA GLU A 68 15.26 4.94 -9.75
C GLU A 68 15.10 4.33 -8.34
N LEU A 69 13.87 4.31 -7.79
CA LEU A 69 13.55 3.71 -6.50
C LEU A 69 13.43 2.18 -6.54
N LEU A 70 13.53 1.55 -7.70
CA LEU A 70 13.48 0.07 -7.82
C LEU A 70 14.56 -0.62 -6.97
N THR A 71 15.69 0.02 -6.77
CA THR A 71 16.79 -0.48 -5.94
C THR A 71 16.65 -0.15 -4.46
N SER A 72 15.58 0.52 -4.05
CA SER A 72 15.30 0.82 -2.64
C SER A 72 15.18 -0.47 -1.82
N PRO A 73 15.76 -0.55 -0.62
CA PRO A 73 15.54 -1.68 0.28
C PRO A 73 14.15 -1.64 0.96
N SER A 74 13.44 -0.51 0.90
CA SER A 74 12.16 -0.30 1.57
C SER A 74 11.01 -0.81 0.71
N MET A 75 10.18 -1.71 1.27
CA MET A 75 9.03 -2.29 0.58
C MET A 75 7.89 -1.30 0.39
N ASP A 76 7.63 -0.45 1.40
CA ASP A 76 6.65 0.64 1.32
C ASP A 76 7.03 1.64 0.21
N THR A 77 8.29 2.04 0.11
CA THR A 77 8.78 2.89 -0.96
C THR A 77 8.55 2.28 -2.34
N LYS A 78 8.85 0.99 -2.51
CA LYS A 78 8.60 0.27 -3.77
C LYS A 78 7.11 0.15 -4.08
N ALA A 79 6.29 -0.13 -3.08
CA ALA A 79 4.85 -0.28 -3.23
C ALA A 79 4.20 1.03 -3.70
N ILE A 80 4.51 2.15 -3.02
CA ILE A 80 4.03 3.47 -3.40
C ILE A 80 4.51 3.87 -4.80
N ALA A 81 5.78 3.58 -5.14
CA ALA A 81 6.33 3.84 -6.47
C ALA A 81 5.59 3.05 -7.56
N ALA A 82 5.24 1.78 -7.31
CA ALA A 82 4.46 0.96 -8.24
C ALA A 82 3.09 1.59 -8.53
N ILE A 83 2.37 2.04 -7.50
CA ILE A 83 1.07 2.71 -7.65
C ILE A 83 1.21 4.00 -8.47
N VAL A 84 2.19 4.85 -8.13
CA VAL A 84 2.44 6.11 -8.83
C VAL A 84 2.72 5.86 -10.31
N LEU A 85 3.58 4.89 -10.63
CA LEU A 85 3.92 4.54 -12.01
C LEU A 85 2.73 3.97 -12.77
N ASP A 86 1.94 3.10 -12.15
CA ASP A 86 0.74 2.53 -12.79
C ASP A 86 -0.28 3.62 -13.13
N LYS A 87 -0.60 4.50 -12.18
CA LYS A 87 -1.53 5.63 -12.38
C LYS A 87 -1.01 6.64 -13.41
N ALA A 88 0.30 6.79 -13.53
CA ALA A 88 0.93 7.61 -14.56
C ALA A 88 0.98 6.93 -15.96
N GLY A 89 0.44 5.72 -16.11
CA GLY A 89 0.44 4.95 -17.37
C GLY A 89 1.76 4.23 -17.67
N ARG A 90 2.74 4.27 -16.77
CA ARG A 90 4.04 3.58 -16.90
C ARG A 90 3.93 2.13 -16.39
N LYS A 91 2.95 1.39 -16.94
CA LYS A 91 2.55 0.06 -16.44
C LYS A 91 3.69 -0.96 -16.44
N LYS A 92 4.56 -0.93 -17.46
CA LYS A 92 5.69 -1.87 -17.53
C LYS A 92 6.63 -1.67 -16.33
N GLU A 93 6.98 -0.44 -16.03
CA GLU A 93 7.84 -0.13 -14.89
C GLU A 93 7.16 -0.46 -13.56
N ALA A 94 5.86 -0.16 -13.43
CA ALA A 94 5.09 -0.56 -12.25
C ALA A 94 5.15 -2.08 -12.01
N GLN A 95 5.07 -2.89 -13.07
CA GLN A 95 5.18 -4.35 -12.97
C GLN A 95 6.59 -4.82 -12.57
N GLU A 96 7.64 -4.09 -12.90
CA GLU A 96 9.01 -4.38 -12.43
C GLU A 96 9.11 -4.20 -10.91
N PHE A 97 8.48 -3.16 -10.35
CA PHE A 97 8.36 -2.97 -8.90
C PHE A 97 7.52 -4.09 -8.25
N VAL A 98 6.39 -4.45 -8.85
CA VAL A 98 5.55 -5.56 -8.36
C VAL A 98 6.33 -6.88 -8.35
N ALA A 99 7.10 -7.18 -9.39
CA ALA A 99 7.93 -8.37 -9.44
C ALA A 99 8.96 -8.36 -8.30
N SER A 100 9.65 -7.23 -8.11
CA SER A 100 10.62 -7.07 -7.02
C SER A 100 9.98 -7.23 -5.63
N LEU A 101 8.76 -6.75 -5.42
CA LEU A 101 8.03 -6.93 -4.16
C LEU A 101 7.69 -8.41 -3.92
N LYS A 102 7.23 -9.11 -4.96
CA LYS A 102 6.87 -10.53 -4.86
C LYS A 102 8.04 -11.45 -4.53
N GLU A 103 9.26 -11.11 -4.94
CA GLU A 103 10.47 -11.88 -4.61
C GLU A 103 10.75 -11.94 -3.10
N HIS A 104 10.22 -11.00 -2.33
CA HIS A 104 10.40 -10.95 -0.88
C HIS A 104 9.22 -11.54 -0.08
N LEU A 105 8.16 -12.01 -0.77
CA LEU A 105 7.04 -12.67 -0.10
C LEU A 105 7.39 -14.09 0.28
N THR A 106 7.10 -14.43 1.52
CA THR A 106 7.18 -15.80 2.05
C THR A 106 5.75 -16.35 2.15
N LYS A 107 5.55 -17.62 1.74
CA LYS A 107 4.29 -18.32 1.89
C LYS A 107 4.44 -19.50 2.85
N THR A 108 3.50 -19.61 3.79
CA THR A 108 3.30 -20.79 4.62
C THR A 108 1.84 -21.18 4.63
N ASP A 109 1.55 -22.48 4.75
CA ASP A 109 0.15 -22.99 4.83
C ASP A 109 -0.56 -22.46 6.08
N GLU A 110 0.19 -22.20 7.14
CA GLU A 110 -0.37 -21.73 8.41
C GLU A 110 -0.66 -20.23 8.41
N GLN A 111 0.16 -19.41 7.75
CA GLN A 111 0.10 -17.94 7.85
C GLN A 111 -0.33 -17.24 6.56
N GLY A 112 -0.41 -17.94 5.42
CA GLY A 112 -0.61 -17.31 4.12
C GLY A 112 0.68 -16.65 3.62
N MET A 113 0.55 -15.54 2.88
CA MET A 113 1.70 -14.78 2.35
C MET A 113 2.02 -13.56 3.20
N PHE A 114 3.31 -13.38 3.50
CA PHE A 114 3.80 -12.27 4.30
C PHE A 114 5.27 -11.98 4.00
N PHE A 115 5.74 -10.84 4.49
CA PHE A 115 7.18 -10.54 4.49
C PHE A 115 7.81 -11.06 5.78
N ALA A 116 8.78 -11.97 5.65
CA ALA A 116 9.62 -12.37 6.76
C ALA A 116 10.62 -11.24 7.05
N PHE A 117 10.21 -10.26 7.82
CA PHE A 117 11.13 -9.23 8.30
C PHE A 117 12.01 -9.83 9.41
N ASN A 118 13.32 -9.66 9.28
CA ASN A 118 14.18 -9.80 10.46
C ASN A 118 13.74 -8.74 11.46
N GLU A 119 13.38 -9.17 12.65
CA GLU A 119 13.03 -8.29 13.75
C GLU A 119 14.21 -7.36 14.07
N ASN A 120 14.23 -6.20 13.45
CA ASN A 120 15.13 -5.15 13.88
C ASN A 120 14.41 -4.38 15.00
N PRO A 121 14.86 -4.50 16.27
CA PRO A 121 14.18 -3.89 17.42
C PRO A 121 14.17 -2.36 17.36
N TYR A 122 14.91 -1.76 16.44
CA TYR A 122 14.95 -0.30 16.22
C TYR A 122 13.97 0.19 15.13
N THR A 123 13.28 -0.70 14.43
CA THR A 123 12.19 -0.30 13.55
C THR A 123 10.90 -0.22 14.37
N TRP A 124 10.20 0.89 14.26
CA TRP A 124 8.90 1.08 14.90
C TRP A 124 7.99 -0.09 14.51
N GLY A 125 7.50 -0.86 15.48
CA GLY A 125 6.73 -2.09 15.25
C GLY A 125 5.44 -1.92 14.43
N GLY A 126 5.05 -0.66 14.13
CA GLY A 126 3.99 -0.35 13.17
C GLY A 126 4.44 -0.39 11.71
N MET A 127 5.74 -0.34 11.43
CA MET A 127 6.23 -0.28 10.04
C MET A 127 6.08 -1.60 9.27
N GLN A 128 6.14 -2.75 9.95
CA GLN A 128 5.89 -4.04 9.28
C GLN A 128 4.46 -4.14 8.75
N MET A 129 3.50 -3.74 9.57
CA MET A 129 2.09 -3.73 9.19
C MET A 129 1.86 -2.74 8.06
N GLN A 130 2.41 -1.52 8.16
CA GLN A 130 2.30 -0.50 7.14
C GLN A 130 2.87 -0.98 5.81
N ALA A 131 4.11 -1.48 5.79
CA ALA A 131 4.72 -2.01 4.57
C ALA A 131 3.92 -3.16 3.96
N HIS A 132 3.35 -4.04 4.79
CA HIS A 132 2.50 -5.12 4.33
C HIS A 132 1.23 -4.59 3.64
N VAL A 133 0.56 -3.61 4.25
CA VAL A 133 -0.63 -2.96 3.71
C VAL A 133 -0.32 -2.20 2.42
N ASP A 134 0.77 -1.42 2.38
CA ASP A 134 1.18 -0.68 1.19
C ASP A 134 1.47 -1.61 0.01
N VAL A 135 2.09 -2.77 0.26
CA VAL A 135 2.31 -3.78 -0.78
C VAL A 135 0.99 -4.41 -1.22
N MET A 136 0.07 -4.74 -0.31
CA MET A 136 -1.25 -5.23 -0.68
C MET A 136 -1.98 -4.22 -1.57
N GLU A 137 -1.95 -2.94 -1.22
CA GLU A 137 -2.53 -1.88 -2.04
C GLU A 137 -1.88 -1.82 -3.43
N ALA A 138 -0.56 -1.86 -3.51
CA ALA A 138 0.15 -1.86 -4.78
C ALA A 138 -0.23 -3.04 -5.67
N LEU A 139 -0.31 -4.25 -5.10
CA LEU A 139 -0.72 -5.45 -5.82
C LEU A 139 -2.17 -5.36 -6.32
N GLU A 140 -3.07 -4.81 -5.52
CA GLU A 140 -4.48 -4.61 -5.90
C GLU A 140 -4.61 -3.54 -6.99
N GLN A 141 -3.96 -2.38 -6.83
CA GLN A 141 -4.05 -1.26 -7.76
C GLN A 141 -3.44 -1.56 -9.13
N THR A 142 -2.35 -2.33 -9.17
CA THR A 142 -1.68 -2.70 -10.43
C THR A 142 -2.34 -3.88 -11.13
N GLY A 143 -3.24 -4.61 -10.47
CA GLY A 143 -4.05 -5.69 -11.02
C GLY A 143 -3.30 -7.01 -11.23
N GLY A 144 -4.08 -8.07 -11.47
CA GLY A 144 -3.53 -9.40 -11.80
C GLY A 144 -2.91 -10.17 -10.60
N ASN A 145 -3.18 -9.74 -9.37
CA ASN A 145 -2.54 -10.29 -8.17
C ASN A 145 -3.55 -10.74 -7.09
N THR A 146 -4.80 -10.98 -7.48
CA THR A 146 -5.90 -11.25 -6.53
C THR A 146 -5.56 -12.38 -5.55
N ASP A 147 -5.06 -13.51 -6.04
CA ASP A 147 -4.72 -14.65 -5.17
C ASP A 147 -3.63 -14.29 -4.14
N THR A 148 -2.62 -13.52 -4.56
CA THR A 148 -1.56 -13.05 -3.68
C THR A 148 -2.11 -12.12 -2.59
N VAL A 149 -3.01 -11.20 -2.96
CA VAL A 149 -3.65 -10.28 -2.02
C VAL A 149 -4.52 -11.03 -1.01
N GLU A 150 -5.29 -12.02 -1.44
CA GLU A 150 -6.11 -12.86 -0.54
C GLU A 150 -5.25 -13.65 0.47
N GLU A 151 -4.13 -14.20 0.03
CA GLU A 151 -3.18 -14.86 0.92
C GLU A 151 -2.52 -13.88 1.92
N MET A 152 -2.27 -12.65 1.50
CA MET A 152 -1.77 -11.59 2.38
C MET A 152 -2.82 -11.11 3.38
N LYS A 153 -4.11 -11.06 3.00
CA LYS A 153 -5.23 -10.78 3.92
C LYS A 153 -5.33 -11.86 5.00
N LEU A 154 -5.11 -13.13 4.64
CA LEU A 154 -5.12 -14.22 5.60
C LEU A 154 -4.06 -14.00 6.71
N TRP A 155 -2.87 -13.54 6.36
CA TRP A 155 -1.85 -13.20 7.33
C TRP A 155 -2.30 -12.08 8.29
N LEU A 156 -2.91 -10.98 7.76
CA LEU A 156 -3.43 -9.89 8.58
C LEU A 156 -4.47 -10.38 9.61
N LEU A 157 -5.38 -11.26 9.18
CA LEU A 157 -6.40 -11.83 10.06
C LEU A 157 -5.77 -12.69 11.16
N LYS A 158 -4.76 -13.48 10.83
CA LYS A 158 -4.06 -14.33 11.81
C LYS A 158 -3.25 -13.48 12.81
N GLN A 159 -2.63 -12.39 12.38
CA GLN A 159 -1.98 -11.45 13.29
C GLN A 159 -2.97 -10.88 14.30
N LYS A 160 -4.20 -10.57 13.90
CA LYS A 160 -5.24 -10.10 14.82
C LYS A 160 -5.64 -11.13 15.87
N GLN A 161 -5.65 -12.41 15.50
CA GLN A 161 -6.02 -13.51 16.41
C GLN A 161 -4.97 -13.76 17.51
N THR A 162 -3.69 -13.48 17.20
CA THR A 162 -2.57 -13.79 18.10
C THR A 162 -2.03 -12.59 18.84
N GLN A 163 -2.18 -11.38 18.27
CA GLN A 163 -1.63 -10.14 18.81
C GLN A 163 -2.60 -8.97 18.59
N GLN A 164 -2.49 -7.96 19.44
CA GLN A 164 -3.12 -6.66 19.15
C GLN A 164 -2.28 -5.94 18.10
N TRP A 165 -2.92 -5.27 17.13
CA TRP A 165 -2.22 -4.36 16.25
C TRP A 165 -1.61 -3.22 17.06
N ASN A 166 -0.33 -2.96 16.88
CA ASN A 166 0.51 -2.20 17.80
C ASN A 166 0.15 -0.70 17.91
N SER A 167 -0.73 -0.19 17.06
CA SER A 167 -1.16 1.22 17.11
C SER A 167 -2.53 1.42 16.46
N PRO A 168 -3.24 2.53 16.77
CA PRO A 168 -4.47 2.91 16.08
C PRO A 168 -4.28 3.08 14.57
N VAL A 169 -3.11 3.58 14.13
CA VAL A 169 -2.78 3.74 12.71
C VAL A 169 -2.67 2.36 12.05
N ALA A 170 -1.88 1.44 12.60
CA ALA A 170 -1.77 0.07 12.09
C ALA A 170 -3.13 -0.64 12.08
N THR A 171 -4.01 -0.35 13.04
CA THR A 171 -5.38 -0.86 13.07
C THR A 171 -6.21 -0.32 11.89
N ALA A 172 -6.15 0.99 11.63
CA ALA A 172 -6.87 1.60 10.52
C ALA A 172 -6.38 1.06 9.16
N ASP A 173 -5.06 0.94 9.00
CA ASP A 173 -4.45 0.44 7.76
C ASP A 173 -4.81 -1.04 7.52
N ALA A 174 -4.77 -1.89 8.55
CA ALA A 174 -5.16 -3.29 8.44
C ALA A 174 -6.66 -3.44 8.11
N VAL A 175 -7.54 -2.64 8.73
CA VAL A 175 -8.97 -2.63 8.40
C VAL A 175 -9.18 -2.17 6.97
N PHE A 176 -8.51 -1.11 6.53
CA PHE A 176 -8.55 -0.64 5.15
C PHE A 176 -8.14 -1.76 4.17
N ALA A 177 -7.01 -2.43 4.43
CA ALA A 177 -6.50 -3.50 3.59
C ALA A 177 -7.46 -4.71 3.50
N LEU A 178 -8.12 -5.07 4.61
CA LEU A 178 -9.12 -6.14 4.65
C LEU A 178 -10.40 -5.79 3.87
N LEU A 179 -10.74 -4.51 3.82
CA LEU A 179 -11.92 -4.01 3.10
C LEU A 179 -11.63 -3.63 1.64
N MET A 180 -10.37 -3.62 1.21
CA MET A 180 -10.02 -3.42 -0.21
C MET A 180 -10.70 -4.48 -1.07
N LYS A 181 -10.93 -4.12 -2.36
CA LYS A 181 -11.53 -5.01 -3.35
C LYS A 181 -10.86 -6.39 -3.35
N GLY A 182 -11.65 -7.42 -3.35
CA GLY A 182 -11.26 -8.81 -3.27
C GLY A 182 -12.49 -9.63 -2.94
N ALA A 183 -12.34 -10.86 -2.51
CA ALA A 183 -13.47 -11.61 -1.96
C ALA A 183 -14.04 -10.81 -0.78
N ASN A 184 -15.31 -10.43 -0.89
CA ASN A 184 -15.98 -9.72 0.19
C ASN A 184 -16.10 -10.65 1.40
N LEU A 185 -15.12 -10.60 2.30
CA LEU A 185 -15.09 -11.44 3.50
C LEU A 185 -16.32 -11.22 4.41
N LEU A 186 -17.02 -10.10 4.22
CA LEU A 186 -18.25 -9.78 4.94
C LEU A 186 -19.52 -10.26 4.19
N ASP A 187 -19.41 -10.60 2.91
CA ASP A 187 -20.51 -11.05 2.06
C ASP A 187 -20.65 -12.59 2.03
N ASN A 188 -19.90 -13.27 2.87
CA ASN A 188 -19.99 -14.72 2.98
C ASN A 188 -21.33 -15.10 3.66
N GLN A 189 -22.41 -15.01 2.89
CA GLN A 189 -23.70 -15.63 3.19
C GLN A 189 -23.67 -17.14 2.89
N GLY A 190 -22.48 -17.75 2.94
CA GLY A 190 -22.36 -19.18 2.85
C GLY A 190 -22.98 -19.83 4.08
N ASP A 191 -23.92 -20.72 3.84
CA ASP A 191 -24.48 -21.59 4.90
C ASP A 191 -23.33 -22.32 5.59
N VAL A 192 -23.09 -22.01 6.86
CA VAL A 192 -22.10 -22.70 7.66
C VAL A 192 -22.66 -24.06 8.00
N ARG A 193 -22.18 -25.10 7.33
CA ARG A 193 -22.54 -26.50 7.63
C ARG A 193 -21.62 -27.03 8.72
N ILE A 194 -22.14 -27.21 9.90
CA ILE A 194 -21.42 -27.83 11.03
C ILE A 194 -21.75 -29.32 11.06
N VAL A 195 -20.72 -30.16 10.97
CA VAL A 195 -20.87 -31.60 11.07
C VAL A 195 -20.15 -32.07 12.34
N ILE A 196 -20.89 -32.66 13.27
CA ILE A 196 -20.32 -33.26 14.49
C ILE A 196 -20.69 -34.74 14.49
N ALA A 197 -19.69 -35.62 14.55
CA ALA A 197 -19.86 -37.07 14.61
C ALA A 197 -20.81 -37.66 13.53
N ASN A 198 -20.69 -37.17 12.27
CA ASN A 198 -21.52 -37.47 11.11
C ASN A 198 -22.97 -36.95 11.15
N GLU A 199 -23.35 -36.18 12.14
CA GLU A 199 -24.63 -35.48 12.15
C GLU A 199 -24.45 -34.03 11.64
N VAL A 200 -25.29 -33.63 10.69
CA VAL A 200 -25.32 -32.27 10.17
C VAL A 200 -26.20 -31.42 11.07
N LEU A 201 -25.62 -30.44 11.73
CA LEU A 201 -26.36 -29.42 12.46
C LEU A 201 -26.83 -28.37 11.45
N GLU A 202 -28.14 -28.21 11.28
CA GLU A 202 -28.70 -27.13 10.51
C GLU A 202 -28.41 -25.81 11.23
N THR A 203 -27.66 -24.94 10.58
CA THR A 203 -27.44 -23.58 11.10
C THR A 203 -28.67 -22.75 10.83
N VAL A 204 -29.30 -22.25 11.88
CA VAL A 204 -30.30 -21.19 11.77
C VAL A 204 -29.61 -19.97 11.18
N SER A 205 -30.12 -19.45 10.05
CA SER A 205 -29.60 -18.22 9.43
C SER A 205 -29.39 -17.16 10.50
N PRO A 206 -28.23 -16.50 10.56
CA PRO A 206 -28.01 -15.47 11.56
C PRO A 206 -29.05 -14.38 11.37
N SER A 207 -29.93 -14.22 12.35
CA SER A 207 -30.86 -13.11 12.39
C SER A 207 -30.06 -11.82 12.33
N LYS A 208 -30.42 -10.89 11.44
CA LYS A 208 -29.85 -9.55 11.40
C LYS A 208 -30.02 -8.91 12.78
N THR A 209 -28.99 -8.98 13.58
CA THR A 209 -28.97 -8.26 14.86
C THR A 209 -28.65 -6.82 14.50
N THR A 210 -29.65 -5.99 14.40
CA THR A 210 -29.47 -4.54 14.46
C THR A 210 -28.94 -4.22 15.85
N VAL A 211 -27.66 -3.84 15.91
CA VAL A 211 -27.07 -3.27 17.12
C VAL A 211 -27.73 -1.89 17.31
N PRO A 212 -28.26 -1.59 18.51
CA PRO A 212 -28.91 -0.30 18.79
C PRO A 212 -27.91 0.87 18.78
#